data_f776835feb6ec808f51c8573106b69f4
#
_entry.id   f776835feb6ec808f51c8573106b69f4
#
_cell.length_a   1.000
_cell.length_b   1.000
_cell.length_c   1.000
_cell.angle_alpha   90.00
_cell.angle_beta   90.00
_cell.angle_gamma   90.00
#
_symmetry.space_group_name_H-M   'P 1'
#
loop_
_entity.id
_entity.type
_entity.pdbx_description
1 polymer ?
#
loop_
_entity_poly.entity_id
_entity_poly.type
_entity_poly.pdbx_seq_one_letter_code
_entity_poly.pdbx_strand_id
1 'polypeptide(L)'
;MVMNNNKSFINEVGNEAMSGKTVVSGFGLIIIGSEILDGRVQDRHFAHMSKSLAEHNHLLTYTVVLIDEPRLITEKLKWALSRPEPFFCCGGIGATPDDYTRQCAADAAGVPLVYHEEGVKILKHRFGNEVTPERLKMVEFPEGARLIPNPVNQIPGFSVNNGHFLPGFPSMAEPMAAWVLDTYYEMGEKTITR
;
A
#
# COMPACT_ATOMS: atom_id res chain seq x y z
N MET A 1 -7.56 -30.91 -13.51
CA MET A 1 -6.98 -29.89 -14.42
C MET A 1 -7.74 -28.58 -14.20
N VAL A 2 -7.41 -27.88 -13.10
CA VAL A 2 -8.01 -26.59 -12.72
C VAL A 2 -6.83 -25.66 -12.39
N MET A 3 -6.25 -25.10 -13.40
CA MET A 3 -5.27 -24.02 -13.27
C MET A 3 -5.53 -23.01 -14.38
N ASN A 4 -5.63 -21.74 -14.02
CA ASN A 4 -5.38 -20.55 -14.86
C ASN A 4 -6.47 -19.47 -14.95
N ASN A 5 -7.52 -19.48 -14.12
CA ASN A 5 -8.45 -18.33 -14.17
C ASN A 5 -8.18 -17.23 -13.12
N ASN A 6 -7.28 -17.45 -12.14
CA ASN A 6 -7.04 -16.48 -11.07
C ASN A 6 -6.08 -15.32 -11.45
N LYS A 7 -5.21 -15.50 -12.43
CA LYS A 7 -4.29 -14.43 -12.84
C LYS A 7 -4.95 -13.34 -13.69
N SER A 8 -5.99 -13.68 -14.46
CA SER A 8 -6.68 -12.68 -15.29
C SER A 8 -7.55 -11.73 -14.47
N PHE A 9 -8.22 -12.24 -13.43
CA PHE A 9 -9.13 -11.44 -12.60
C PHE A 9 -8.40 -10.35 -11.79
N ILE A 10 -7.19 -10.63 -11.29
CA ILE A 10 -6.38 -9.67 -10.53
C ILE A 10 -5.84 -8.55 -11.44
N ASN A 11 -5.58 -8.85 -12.71
CA ASN A 11 -5.07 -7.86 -13.67
C ASN A 11 -6.17 -6.92 -14.21
N GLU A 12 -7.45 -7.32 -14.16
CA GLU A 12 -8.57 -6.48 -14.60
C GLU A 12 -8.97 -5.42 -13.58
N VAL A 13 -8.80 -5.70 -12.28
CA VAL A 13 -9.18 -4.82 -11.17
C VAL A 13 -8.30 -3.55 -11.07
N GLY A 14 -7.08 -3.58 -11.60
CA GLY A 14 -6.15 -2.44 -11.57
C GLY A 14 -6.18 -1.54 -12.80
N ASN A 15 -7.03 -1.80 -13.78
CA ASN A 15 -6.89 -1.24 -15.13
C ASN A 15 -7.88 -0.10 -15.46
N GLU A 16 -8.24 0.75 -14.50
CA GLU A 16 -8.66 2.10 -14.85
C GLU A 16 -7.40 2.93 -15.16
N ALA A 17 -6.97 2.81 -16.42
CA ALA A 17 -5.81 3.50 -16.94
C ALA A 17 -5.98 5.01 -16.81
N MET A 18 -5.25 5.61 -15.87
CA MET A 18 -4.90 7.02 -16.00
C MET A 18 -4.05 7.18 -17.27
N SER A 19 -4.40 8.11 -18.14
CA SER A 19 -3.68 8.40 -19.37
C SER A 19 -2.28 8.94 -19.03
N GLY A 20 -1.29 8.06 -19.06
CA GLY A 20 0.11 8.37 -18.83
C GLY A 20 0.59 8.05 -17.39
N LYS A 21 1.81 7.54 -17.29
CA LYS A 21 2.50 7.34 -16.03
C LYS A 21 3.02 8.68 -15.48
N THR A 22 3.15 8.77 -14.16
CA THR A 22 3.63 9.99 -13.48
C THR A 22 5.16 10.01 -13.42
N VAL A 23 5.76 11.15 -13.75
CA VAL A 23 7.21 11.39 -13.55
C VAL A 23 7.41 11.94 -12.14
N VAL A 24 8.27 11.27 -11.36
CA VAL A 24 8.63 11.69 -10.00
C VAL A 24 10.12 11.54 -9.76
N SER A 25 10.67 12.36 -8.88
CA SER A 25 12.10 12.33 -8.54
C SER A 25 12.47 11.33 -7.44
N GLY A 26 11.49 10.89 -6.66
CA GLY A 26 11.71 9.95 -5.56
C GLY A 26 10.46 9.68 -4.75
N PHE A 27 10.61 8.86 -3.73
CA PHE A 27 9.53 8.36 -2.87
C PHE A 27 9.88 8.48 -1.40
N GLY A 28 8.85 8.63 -0.57
CA GLY A 28 8.95 8.43 0.86
C GLY A 28 8.62 6.99 1.26
N LEU A 29 9.03 6.60 2.48
CA LEU A 29 8.63 5.34 3.11
C LEU A 29 8.19 5.61 4.55
N ILE A 30 7.01 5.13 4.90
CA ILE A 30 6.50 5.09 6.27
C ILE A 30 6.29 3.62 6.64
N ILE A 31 6.83 3.21 7.77
CA ILE A 31 6.70 1.85 8.30
C ILE A 31 5.97 1.95 9.64
N ILE A 32 4.89 1.20 9.78
CA ILE A 32 4.07 1.18 10.98
C ILE A 32 4.17 -0.19 11.62
N GLY A 33 4.63 -0.23 12.86
CA GLY A 33 4.80 -1.45 13.63
C GLY A 33 5.59 -1.19 14.90
N SER A 34 4.91 -1.25 16.04
CA SER A 34 5.51 -1.07 17.37
C SER A 34 6.60 -2.11 17.65
N GLU A 35 6.44 -3.33 17.13
CA GLU A 35 7.38 -4.45 17.27
C GLU A 35 8.75 -4.21 16.61
N ILE A 36 8.81 -3.29 15.65
CA ILE A 36 10.06 -2.88 15.01
C ILE A 36 10.84 -1.95 15.94
N LEU A 37 10.15 -0.97 16.53
CA LEU A 37 10.78 0.02 17.39
C LEU A 37 11.17 -0.51 18.78
N ASP A 38 10.46 -1.54 19.27
CA ASP A 38 10.84 -2.22 20.52
C ASP A 38 11.87 -3.35 20.32
N GLY A 39 12.29 -3.58 19.07
CA GLY A 39 13.34 -4.53 18.72
C GLY A 39 12.92 -6.01 18.68
N ARG A 40 11.62 -6.32 18.81
CA ARG A 40 11.11 -7.71 18.70
C ARG A 40 11.18 -8.24 17.28
N VAL A 41 11.06 -7.36 16.28
CA VAL A 41 11.10 -7.70 14.86
C VAL A 41 12.11 -6.81 14.15
N GLN A 42 12.97 -7.42 13.33
CA GLN A 42 13.87 -6.67 12.47
C GLN A 42 13.11 -6.19 11.22
N ASP A 43 13.16 -4.88 10.95
CA ASP A 43 12.59 -4.33 9.73
C ASP A 43 13.27 -4.87 8.47
N ARG A 44 12.45 -5.21 7.48
CA ARG A 44 12.88 -5.60 6.13
C ARG A 44 12.28 -4.70 5.04
N HIS A 45 11.29 -3.87 5.38
CA HIS A 45 10.64 -2.99 4.40
C HIS A 45 11.61 -1.98 3.82
N PHE A 46 12.48 -1.38 4.67
CA PHE A 46 13.47 -0.42 4.19
C PHE A 46 14.38 -1.03 3.11
N ALA A 47 14.95 -2.20 3.37
CA ALA A 47 15.88 -2.84 2.43
C ALA A 47 15.18 -3.22 1.12
N HIS A 48 13.98 -3.82 1.19
CA HIS A 48 13.21 -4.20 0.01
C HIS A 48 12.77 -2.98 -0.80
N MET A 49 12.26 -1.94 -0.14
CA MET A 49 11.79 -0.72 -0.81
C MET A 49 12.94 0.04 -1.46
N SER A 50 14.07 0.20 -0.76
CA SER A 50 15.26 0.85 -1.31
C SER A 50 15.75 0.14 -2.57
N LYS A 51 15.77 -1.20 -2.56
CA LYS A 51 16.15 -2.00 -3.71
C LYS A 51 15.16 -1.82 -4.88
N SER A 52 13.86 -1.97 -4.61
CA SER A 52 12.81 -1.87 -5.63
C SER A 52 12.81 -0.47 -6.29
N LEU A 53 12.95 0.58 -5.49
CA LEU A 53 13.05 1.95 -6.01
C LEU A 53 14.31 2.15 -6.87
N ALA A 54 15.46 1.63 -6.42
CA ALA A 54 16.71 1.72 -7.17
C ALA A 54 16.63 0.99 -8.52
N GLU A 55 15.97 -0.17 -8.58
CA GLU A 55 15.73 -0.92 -9.82
C GLU A 55 14.86 -0.14 -10.81
N HIS A 56 14.01 0.78 -10.32
CA HIS A 56 13.19 1.70 -11.13
C HIS A 56 13.85 3.08 -11.33
N ASN A 57 15.12 3.24 -10.94
CA ASN A 57 15.88 4.51 -10.95
C ASN A 57 15.23 5.64 -10.14
N HIS A 58 14.53 5.31 -9.05
CA HIS A 58 13.96 6.27 -8.12
C HIS A 58 14.79 6.36 -6.83
N LEU A 59 14.77 7.53 -6.19
CA LEU A 59 15.39 7.75 -4.89
C LEU A 59 14.39 7.47 -3.77
N LEU A 60 14.87 6.88 -2.67
CA LEU A 60 14.17 6.92 -1.40
C LEU A 60 14.60 8.20 -0.67
N THR A 61 13.67 9.17 -0.55
CA THR A 61 13.97 10.52 -0.04
C THR A 61 13.91 10.62 1.48
N TYR A 62 13.06 9.81 2.10
CA TYR A 62 12.97 9.70 3.55
C TYR A 62 12.38 8.35 3.97
N THR A 63 12.70 7.93 5.19
CA THR A 63 12.06 6.81 5.87
C THR A 63 11.68 7.21 7.29
N VAL A 64 10.47 6.84 7.70
CA VAL A 64 9.95 7.04 9.06
C VAL A 64 9.41 5.73 9.57
N VAL A 65 9.76 5.36 10.79
CA VAL A 65 9.18 4.21 11.50
C VAL A 65 8.33 4.72 12.66
N LEU A 66 7.10 4.24 12.77
CA LEU A 66 6.12 4.67 13.77
C LEU A 66 5.58 3.49 14.56
N ILE A 67 5.24 3.73 15.81
CA ILE A 67 4.41 2.81 16.61
C ILE A 67 2.96 2.85 16.11
N ASP A 68 2.17 1.85 16.49
CA ASP A 68 0.73 1.73 16.17
C ASP A 68 -0.11 2.69 17.05
N GLU A 69 0.14 3.99 16.94
CA GLU A 69 -0.58 5.06 17.65
C GLU A 69 -1.32 5.94 16.65
N PRO A 70 -2.69 5.97 16.67
CA PRO A 70 -3.50 6.60 15.63
C PRO A 70 -3.21 8.09 15.40
N ARG A 71 -3.00 8.86 16.47
CA ARG A 71 -2.72 10.29 16.36
C ARG A 71 -1.41 10.55 15.63
N LEU A 72 -0.35 9.79 16.00
CA LEU A 72 0.97 9.93 15.40
C LEU A 72 0.96 9.50 13.93
N ILE A 73 0.26 8.40 13.62
CA ILE A 73 0.09 7.90 12.25
C ILE A 73 -0.64 8.96 11.41
N THR A 74 -1.79 9.47 11.89
CA THR A 74 -2.58 10.47 11.16
C THR A 74 -1.79 11.76 10.91
N GLU A 75 -1.06 12.25 11.91
CA GLU A 75 -0.22 13.45 11.77
C GLU A 75 0.86 13.24 10.70
N LYS A 76 1.55 12.10 10.74
CA LYS A 76 2.61 11.80 9.77
C LYS A 76 2.05 11.57 8.36
N LEU A 77 0.90 10.92 8.23
CA LEU A 77 0.24 10.75 6.94
C LEU A 77 -0.22 12.09 6.35
N LYS A 78 -0.77 13.02 7.16
CA LYS A 78 -1.10 14.39 6.71
C LYS A 78 0.14 15.12 6.18
N TRP A 79 1.25 15.01 6.90
CA TRP A 79 2.52 15.57 6.45
C TRP A 79 2.97 14.96 5.12
N ALA A 80 2.93 13.63 4.96
CA ALA A 80 3.35 12.96 3.74
C ALA A 80 2.43 13.27 2.54
N LEU A 81 1.11 13.32 2.77
CA LEU A 81 0.12 13.67 1.74
C LEU A 81 0.23 15.13 1.26
N SER A 82 0.79 16.04 2.09
CA SER A 82 1.03 17.44 1.71
C SER A 82 2.29 17.65 0.86
N ARG A 83 3.09 16.61 0.67
CA ARG A 83 4.34 16.67 -0.09
C ARG A 83 4.11 16.31 -1.57
N PRO A 84 4.93 16.84 -2.48
CA PRO A 84 4.79 16.51 -3.91
C PRO A 84 5.25 15.07 -4.23
N GLU A 85 6.19 14.52 -3.47
CA GLU A 85 6.65 13.15 -3.70
C GLU A 85 5.66 12.12 -3.17
N PRO A 86 5.40 11.03 -3.94
CA PRO A 86 4.62 9.91 -3.48
C PRO A 86 5.34 9.14 -2.36
N PHE A 87 4.59 8.36 -1.63
CA PHE A 87 5.16 7.52 -0.57
C PHE A 87 4.49 6.16 -0.46
N PHE A 88 5.25 5.20 0.03
CA PHE A 88 4.74 3.91 0.47
C PHE A 88 4.54 3.92 2.00
N CYS A 89 3.45 3.32 2.45
CA CYS A 89 3.17 3.10 3.86
C CYS A 89 2.95 1.60 4.08
N CYS A 90 3.78 0.96 4.88
CA CYS A 90 3.75 -0.47 5.16
C CYS A 90 3.31 -0.73 6.60
N GLY A 91 2.27 -1.55 6.78
CA GLY A 91 1.76 -1.97 8.09
C GLY A 91 0.41 -1.35 8.47
N GLY A 92 -0.28 -2.00 9.39
CA GLY A 92 -1.53 -1.54 10.01
C GLY A 92 -2.76 -1.46 9.10
N ILE A 93 -2.78 -2.19 7.97
CA ILE A 93 -3.94 -2.22 7.04
C ILE A 93 -4.79 -3.49 7.16
N GLY A 94 -4.49 -4.38 8.09
CA GLY A 94 -5.25 -5.59 8.35
C GLY A 94 -6.60 -5.35 9.02
N ALA A 95 -7.13 -6.37 9.69
CA ALA A 95 -8.41 -6.31 10.39
C ALA A 95 -8.29 -6.56 11.90
N THR A 96 -7.08 -6.55 12.45
CA THR A 96 -6.86 -6.66 13.89
C THR A 96 -7.17 -5.34 14.60
N PRO A 97 -7.47 -5.33 15.90
CA PRO A 97 -7.86 -4.11 16.61
C PRO A 97 -6.81 -3.00 16.62
N ASP A 98 -5.57 -3.34 16.39
CA ASP A 98 -4.40 -2.45 16.32
C ASP A 98 -4.04 -2.00 14.89
N ASP A 99 -4.79 -2.43 13.87
CA ASP A 99 -4.65 -2.00 12.48
C ASP A 99 -5.34 -0.64 12.24
N TYR A 100 -4.69 0.46 12.59
CA TYR A 100 -5.26 1.81 12.49
C TYR A 100 -5.01 2.51 11.17
N THR A 101 -4.09 2.03 10.34
CA THR A 101 -3.57 2.77 9.16
C THR A 101 -4.68 3.14 8.17
N ARG A 102 -5.67 2.29 7.94
CA ARG A 102 -6.78 2.58 7.00
C ARG A 102 -7.61 3.77 7.46
N GLN A 103 -8.02 3.81 8.74
CA GLN A 103 -8.75 4.95 9.31
C GLN A 103 -7.88 6.21 9.33
N CYS A 104 -6.62 6.08 9.77
CA CYS A 104 -5.69 7.21 9.79
C CYS A 104 -5.45 7.80 8.39
N ALA A 105 -5.42 6.95 7.35
CA ALA A 105 -5.30 7.40 5.96
C ALA A 105 -6.55 8.17 5.50
N ALA A 106 -7.75 7.71 5.86
CA ALA A 106 -9.00 8.42 5.58
C ALA A 106 -9.05 9.79 6.27
N ASP A 107 -8.71 9.83 7.57
CA ASP A 107 -8.65 11.06 8.36
C ASP A 107 -7.59 12.02 7.82
N ALA A 108 -6.45 11.51 7.38
CA ALA A 108 -5.39 12.32 6.80
C ALA A 108 -5.76 12.89 5.42
N ALA A 109 -6.48 12.13 4.61
CA ALA A 109 -6.96 12.54 3.30
C ALA A 109 -8.22 13.43 3.38
N GLY A 110 -8.89 13.50 4.54
CA GLY A 110 -10.11 14.29 4.74
C GLY A 110 -11.34 13.67 4.07
N VAL A 111 -11.39 12.35 3.94
CA VAL A 111 -12.48 11.59 3.32
C VAL A 111 -13.01 10.52 4.27
N PRO A 112 -14.26 10.04 4.11
CA PRO A 112 -14.77 8.94 4.92
C PRO A 112 -14.05 7.62 4.61
N LEU A 113 -14.07 6.70 5.59
CA LEU A 113 -13.69 5.31 5.42
C LEU A 113 -14.92 4.53 4.96
N VAL A 114 -14.84 3.85 3.82
CA VAL A 114 -15.98 3.15 3.20
C VAL A 114 -15.58 1.77 2.70
N TYR A 115 -16.54 0.85 2.61
CA TYR A 115 -16.31 -0.42 1.94
C TYR A 115 -16.07 -0.20 0.45
N HIS A 116 -14.91 -0.66 -0.03
CA HIS A 116 -14.57 -0.58 -1.44
C HIS A 116 -15.33 -1.66 -2.22
N GLU A 117 -16.21 -1.27 -3.14
CA GLU A 117 -17.11 -2.20 -3.84
C GLU A 117 -16.38 -3.37 -4.49
N GLU A 118 -15.31 -3.09 -5.24
CA GLU A 118 -14.51 -4.12 -5.90
C GLU A 118 -13.72 -4.97 -4.87
N GLY A 119 -13.22 -4.35 -3.80
CA GLY A 119 -12.59 -5.06 -2.69
C GLY A 119 -13.54 -6.07 -2.03
N VAL A 120 -14.78 -5.69 -1.82
CA VAL A 120 -15.83 -6.60 -1.30
C VAL A 120 -16.06 -7.78 -2.25
N LYS A 121 -16.09 -7.56 -3.57
CA LYS A 121 -16.22 -8.66 -4.56
C LYS A 121 -15.02 -9.61 -4.50
N ILE A 122 -13.80 -9.08 -4.39
CA ILE A 122 -12.57 -9.88 -4.23
C ILE A 122 -12.67 -10.77 -2.98
N LEU A 123 -13.04 -10.21 -1.82
CA LEU A 123 -13.16 -10.99 -0.59
C LEU A 123 -14.28 -12.05 -0.68
N LYS A 124 -15.42 -11.71 -1.26
CA LYS A 124 -16.52 -12.67 -1.49
C LYS A 124 -16.08 -13.81 -2.42
N HIS A 125 -15.34 -13.50 -3.47
CA HIS A 125 -14.78 -14.51 -4.37
C HIS A 125 -13.78 -15.42 -3.66
N ARG A 126 -12.90 -14.83 -2.83
CA ARG A 126 -11.86 -15.55 -2.10
C ARG A 126 -12.40 -16.45 -0.98
N PHE A 127 -13.30 -15.93 -0.18
CA PHE A 127 -13.77 -16.58 1.06
C PHE A 127 -15.15 -17.23 0.93
N GLY A 128 -15.90 -16.96 -0.14
CA GLY A 128 -17.24 -17.50 -0.33
C GLY A 128 -18.15 -17.25 0.87
N ASN A 129 -18.72 -18.32 1.43
CA ASN A 129 -19.58 -18.25 2.60
C ASN A 129 -18.85 -17.94 3.92
N GLU A 130 -17.53 -17.89 3.93
CA GLU A 130 -16.70 -17.55 5.11
C GLU A 130 -16.39 -16.05 5.22
N VAL A 131 -17.03 -15.20 4.42
CA VAL A 131 -16.92 -13.76 4.55
C VAL A 131 -17.63 -13.30 5.82
N THR A 132 -16.85 -12.82 6.79
CA THR A 132 -17.37 -12.25 8.04
C THR A 132 -17.28 -10.72 8.01
N PRO A 133 -18.02 -10.01 8.87
CA PRO A 133 -17.89 -8.55 9.01
C PRO A 133 -16.44 -8.11 9.30
N GLU A 134 -15.70 -8.88 10.10
CA GLU A 134 -14.30 -8.60 10.42
C GLU A 134 -13.42 -8.71 9.16
N ARG A 135 -13.64 -9.73 8.33
CA ARG A 135 -12.91 -9.86 7.05
C ARG A 135 -13.24 -8.72 6.08
N LEU A 136 -14.50 -8.27 6.04
CA LEU A 136 -14.88 -7.13 5.19
C LEU A 136 -14.15 -5.84 5.56
N LYS A 137 -13.76 -5.65 6.83
CA LYS A 137 -12.95 -4.49 7.24
C LYS A 137 -11.62 -4.40 6.50
N MET A 138 -11.06 -5.52 6.01
CA MET A 138 -9.81 -5.51 5.23
C MET A 138 -9.91 -4.77 3.90
N VAL A 139 -11.11 -4.45 3.45
CA VAL A 139 -11.37 -3.66 2.23
C VAL A 139 -12.23 -2.43 2.50
N GLU A 140 -12.22 -1.97 3.74
CA GLU A 140 -12.74 -0.69 4.16
C GLU A 140 -11.61 0.34 3.99
N PHE A 141 -11.70 1.16 2.95
CA PHE A 141 -10.64 2.09 2.53
C PHE A 141 -11.13 3.54 2.49
N PRO A 142 -10.23 4.52 2.47
CA PRO A 142 -10.61 5.91 2.19
C PRO A 142 -11.44 6.02 0.91
N GLU A 143 -12.50 6.82 0.92
CA GLU A 143 -13.34 7.03 -0.26
C GLU A 143 -12.51 7.51 -1.45
N GLY A 144 -12.74 6.93 -2.63
CA GLY A 144 -11.98 7.20 -3.85
C GLY A 144 -10.61 6.48 -3.92
N ALA A 145 -10.32 5.60 -2.96
CA ALA A 145 -9.10 4.79 -3.02
C ALA A 145 -9.09 3.85 -4.24
N ARG A 146 -7.91 3.62 -4.80
CA ARG A 146 -7.67 2.63 -5.85
C ARG A 146 -7.04 1.38 -5.24
N LEU A 147 -7.42 0.20 -5.71
CA LEU A 147 -6.87 -1.05 -5.21
C LEU A 147 -5.44 -1.28 -5.71
N ILE A 148 -4.60 -1.83 -4.84
CA ILE A 148 -3.29 -2.39 -5.17
C ILE A 148 -3.42 -3.91 -5.08
N PRO A 149 -3.28 -4.66 -6.20
CA PRO A 149 -3.41 -6.11 -6.19
C PRO A 149 -2.35 -6.78 -5.31
N ASN A 150 -2.75 -7.80 -4.57
CA ASN A 150 -1.84 -8.62 -3.78
C ASN A 150 -1.73 -10.02 -4.40
N PRO A 151 -0.61 -10.36 -5.05
CA PRO A 151 -0.46 -11.65 -5.72
C PRO A 151 -0.27 -12.83 -4.76
N VAL A 152 0.02 -12.56 -3.48
CA VAL A 152 0.32 -13.60 -2.48
C VAL A 152 -0.96 -14.14 -1.86
N ASN A 153 -1.82 -13.26 -1.34
CA ASN A 153 -3.01 -13.67 -0.62
C ASN A 153 -4.31 -13.09 -1.16
N GLN A 154 -4.28 -12.31 -2.25
CA GLN A 154 -5.42 -11.68 -2.92
C GLN A 154 -6.17 -10.63 -2.08
N ILE A 155 -5.68 -10.27 -0.89
CA ILE A 155 -6.25 -9.18 -0.09
C ILE A 155 -5.52 -7.90 -0.51
N PRO A 156 -6.24 -6.95 -1.17
CA PRO A 156 -5.58 -5.80 -1.77
C PRO A 156 -5.07 -4.81 -0.72
N GLY A 157 -4.03 -4.07 -1.09
CA GLY A 157 -3.74 -2.78 -0.51
C GLY A 157 -4.52 -1.69 -1.21
N PHE A 158 -4.19 -0.42 -0.94
CA PHE A 158 -4.88 0.70 -1.56
C PHE A 158 -3.97 1.90 -1.77
N SER A 159 -4.36 2.75 -2.72
CA SER A 159 -3.76 4.07 -2.94
C SER A 159 -4.80 5.16 -2.75
N VAL A 160 -4.44 6.21 -2.04
CA VAL A 160 -5.23 7.45 -1.94
C VAL A 160 -4.29 8.64 -2.12
N ASN A 161 -4.67 9.58 -2.99
CA ASN A 161 -3.81 10.69 -3.42
C ASN A 161 -2.44 10.16 -3.90
N ASN A 162 -1.33 10.64 -3.30
CA ASN A 162 0.04 10.21 -3.57
C ASN A 162 0.57 9.15 -2.58
N GLY A 163 -0.28 8.58 -1.73
CA GLY A 163 0.08 7.53 -0.77
C GLY A 163 -0.32 6.14 -1.24
N HIS A 164 0.58 5.16 -1.06
CA HIS A 164 0.39 3.75 -1.41
C HIS A 164 0.53 2.89 -0.15
N PHE A 165 -0.54 2.22 0.24
CA PHE A 165 -0.67 1.51 1.52
C PHE A 165 -0.62 0.01 1.32
N LEU A 166 0.37 -0.62 1.97
CA LEU A 166 0.75 -2.01 1.79
C LEU A 166 0.71 -2.76 3.15
N PRO A 167 0.54 -4.09 3.14
CA PRO A 167 0.56 -4.87 4.38
C PRO A 167 1.94 -4.83 5.07
N GLY A 168 1.95 -5.12 6.37
CA GLY A 168 3.15 -5.19 7.19
C GLY A 168 4.04 -6.44 6.96
N PHE A 169 3.72 -7.26 5.96
CA PHE A 169 4.51 -8.43 5.60
C PHE A 169 5.36 -8.13 4.38
N PRO A 170 6.71 -8.09 4.50
CA PRO A 170 7.59 -7.72 3.38
C PRO A 170 7.40 -8.58 2.12
N SER A 171 7.14 -9.88 2.28
CA SER A 171 6.87 -10.80 1.17
C SER A 171 5.61 -10.46 0.35
N MET A 172 4.67 -9.72 0.92
CA MET A 172 3.49 -9.20 0.23
C MET A 172 3.74 -7.78 -0.28
N ALA A 173 4.32 -6.92 0.56
CA ALA A 173 4.57 -5.52 0.23
C ALA A 173 5.51 -5.34 -0.97
N GLU A 174 6.54 -6.17 -1.09
CA GLU A 174 7.52 -6.08 -2.19
C GLU A 174 6.89 -6.22 -3.59
N PRO A 175 6.16 -7.31 -3.93
CA PRO A 175 5.53 -7.43 -5.25
C PRO A 175 4.41 -6.41 -5.47
N MET A 176 3.73 -5.95 -4.42
CA MET A 176 2.71 -4.90 -4.51
C MET A 176 3.32 -3.54 -4.81
N ALA A 177 4.47 -3.21 -4.19
CA ALA A 177 5.20 -1.98 -4.48
C ALA A 177 5.74 -1.97 -5.92
N ALA A 178 6.30 -3.08 -6.38
CA ALA A 178 6.74 -3.24 -7.78
C ALA A 178 5.57 -3.00 -8.75
N TRP A 179 4.41 -3.58 -8.48
CA TRP A 179 3.20 -3.35 -9.28
C TRP A 179 2.79 -1.87 -9.33
N VAL A 180 2.86 -1.15 -8.19
CA VAL A 180 2.56 0.29 -8.14
C VAL A 180 3.54 1.08 -8.99
N LEU A 181 4.84 0.81 -8.88
CA LEU A 181 5.88 1.47 -9.65
C LEU A 181 5.69 1.24 -11.16
N ASP A 182 5.47 -0.02 -11.55
CA ASP A 182 5.25 -0.40 -12.95
C ASP A 182 3.96 0.19 -13.54
N THR A 183 2.93 0.38 -12.71
CA THR A 183 1.60 0.80 -13.17
C THR A 183 1.46 2.32 -13.25
N TYR A 184 1.94 3.03 -12.22
CA TYR A 184 1.63 4.46 -12.06
C TYR A 184 2.78 5.39 -12.37
N TYR A 185 4.04 4.89 -12.39
CA TYR A 185 5.20 5.75 -12.49
C TYR A 185 6.06 5.41 -13.69
N GLU A 186 6.67 6.43 -14.29
CA GLU A 186 7.71 6.22 -15.28
C GLU A 186 9.01 5.80 -14.59
N MET A 187 9.87 5.07 -15.32
CA MET A 187 11.24 4.83 -14.87
C MET A 187 11.94 6.17 -14.63
N GLY A 188 12.56 6.31 -13.47
CA GLY A 188 13.37 7.49 -13.17
C GLY A 188 14.57 7.62 -14.12
N GLU A 189 15.13 8.82 -14.21
CA GLU A 189 16.37 9.03 -14.94
C GLU A 189 17.53 8.35 -14.21
N LYS A 190 18.44 7.70 -14.97
CA LYS A 190 19.66 7.14 -14.38
C LYS A 190 20.50 8.27 -13.78
N THR A 191 20.58 8.35 -12.46
CA THR A 191 21.52 9.25 -11.80
C THR A 191 22.93 8.72 -12.06
N ILE A 192 23.67 9.39 -12.92
CA ILE A 192 25.11 9.11 -13.11
C ILE A 192 25.79 9.61 -11.84
N THR A 193 26.02 8.71 -10.89
CA THR A 193 26.88 8.99 -9.72
C THR A 193 28.30 9.21 -10.25
N ARG A 194 28.77 10.44 -10.19
CA ARG A 194 30.18 10.79 -10.40
C ARG A 194 30.99 10.51 -9.13
#